data_79ded883ad21270d0f3bfe270b844cec
#
_entry.id   79ded883ad21270d0f3bfe270b844cec
#
_cell.length_a   1.000
_cell.length_b   1.000
_cell.length_c   1.000
_cell.angle_alpha   90.00
_cell.angle_beta   90.00
_cell.angle_gamma   90.00
#
_symmetry.space_group_name_H-M   'P 1'
#
loop_
_entity.id
_entity.type
_entity.pdbx_description
1 polymer ?
#
loop_
_entity_poly.entity_id
_entity_poly.type
_entity_poly.pdbx_seq_one_letter_code
_entity_poly.pdbx_strand_id
1 'polypeptide(L)'
;MIFLMEKHLHPIQVGNVIIPENIALAPMAGTSNCVFRTISHEYGSAFGVTELVSARGIRFKQSVEISMRYLRIDPEHEGKTGIQLFGADPDDFSYAVPCILEDPRLAAVDVIDINMGCPVSKVVKTGAGSSLMIDPRLAASIIEASVRAAEPYGKPVTVKFRSGWDEEDINAPEFAKMCIDSGAKALALHARTQKQMYHGNADWEVIRKTKEAIAGTGIPLWGNGDVTDGASAIEMIEKTGCDGVMVGRAAQGNPWVFSEIRAALSGDPDVKKGDFTPDRKTKAEVIRRHLLGLCEDLGEKTGVKEMRSQIACYLKGGRGTAEIKNRLMTANTIPEVEALLEEYASAE
;
A
#
# COMPACT_ATOMS: atom_id res chain seq x y z
N MET A 1 -4.39 -39.29 5.08
CA MET A 1 -3.23 -38.49 5.50
C MET A 1 -3.65 -37.03 5.41
N ILE A 2 -4.05 -36.41 6.52
CA ILE A 2 -4.42 -35.01 6.57
C ILE A 2 -3.08 -34.26 6.47
N PHE A 3 -2.79 -33.68 5.30
CA PHE A 3 -1.71 -32.70 5.19
C PHE A 3 -2.14 -31.51 6.06
N LEU A 4 -1.53 -31.35 7.22
CA LEU A 4 -1.58 -30.08 7.96
C LEU A 4 -0.96 -29.03 7.01
N MET A 5 -1.79 -28.15 6.44
CA MET A 5 -1.27 -27.01 5.71
C MET A 5 -0.42 -26.18 6.67
N GLU A 6 0.81 -25.85 6.28
CA GLU A 6 1.66 -24.99 7.08
C GLU A 6 0.99 -23.63 7.27
N LYS A 7 1.03 -23.12 8.48
CA LYS A 7 0.50 -21.78 8.77
C LYS A 7 1.53 -20.74 8.37
N HIS A 8 1.16 -19.91 7.41
CA HIS A 8 2.01 -18.82 6.93
C HIS A 8 1.66 -17.46 7.58
N LEU A 9 0.58 -17.38 8.35
CA LEU A 9 0.17 -16.17 9.05
C LEU A 9 0.96 -15.98 10.34
N HIS A 10 1.69 -14.87 10.45
CA HIS A 10 2.54 -14.55 11.61
C HIS A 10 2.76 -13.04 11.74
N PRO A 11 3.16 -12.53 12.92
CA PRO A 11 3.52 -11.13 13.08
C PRO A 11 4.85 -10.80 12.40
N ILE A 12 5.02 -9.53 12.02
CA ILE A 12 6.27 -8.98 11.48
C ILE A 12 6.83 -7.90 12.42
N GLN A 13 8.12 -8.01 12.75
CA GLN A 13 8.83 -7.01 13.54
C GLN A 13 9.51 -5.99 12.61
N VAL A 14 9.15 -4.70 12.76
CA VAL A 14 9.75 -3.57 12.04
C VAL A 14 10.40 -2.63 13.05
N GLY A 15 11.69 -2.79 13.28
CA GLY A 15 12.36 -2.06 14.37
C GLY A 15 11.68 -2.35 15.72
N ASN A 16 11.13 -1.34 16.37
CA ASN A 16 10.39 -1.45 17.63
C ASN A 16 8.86 -1.62 17.44
N VAL A 17 8.38 -1.69 16.20
CA VAL A 17 6.95 -1.85 15.88
C VAL A 17 6.64 -3.31 15.56
N ILE A 18 5.57 -3.86 16.13
CA ILE A 18 5.03 -5.17 15.79
C ILE A 18 3.80 -4.98 14.92
N ILE A 19 3.84 -5.49 13.70
CA ILE A 19 2.69 -5.61 12.81
C ILE A 19 2.09 -7.00 13.10
N PRO A 20 0.81 -7.09 13.50
CA PRO A 20 0.26 -8.33 14.06
C PRO A 20 0.15 -9.49 13.06
N GLU A 21 0.03 -9.18 11.77
CA GLU A 21 -0.08 -10.18 10.70
C GLU A 21 0.70 -9.71 9.46
N ASN A 22 1.21 -10.65 8.70
CA ASN A 22 2.10 -10.40 7.55
C ASN A 22 1.37 -10.07 6.23
N ILE A 23 0.24 -9.37 6.33
CA ILE A 23 -0.60 -8.94 5.20
C ILE A 23 -0.67 -7.42 5.18
N ALA A 24 -0.29 -6.79 4.07
CA ALA A 24 -0.25 -5.35 3.95
C ALA A 24 -0.99 -4.82 2.71
N LEU A 25 -1.62 -3.65 2.84
CA LEU A 25 -2.11 -2.85 1.72
C LEU A 25 -0.96 -2.03 1.13
N ALA A 26 -0.74 -2.13 -0.17
CA ALA A 26 0.26 -1.33 -0.87
C ALA A 26 -0.17 0.15 -0.98
N PRO A 27 0.77 1.11 -0.90
CA PRO A 27 0.49 2.50 -1.21
C PRO A 27 0.11 2.69 -2.68
N MET A 28 -1.05 3.28 -2.93
CA MET A 28 -1.60 3.50 -4.27
C MET A 28 -2.21 4.89 -4.36
N ALA A 29 -1.63 5.77 -5.18
CA ALA A 29 -2.15 7.11 -5.42
C ALA A 29 -3.62 7.07 -5.91
N GLY A 30 -4.47 7.87 -5.28
CA GLY A 30 -5.90 7.92 -5.55
C GLY A 30 -6.70 6.70 -5.06
N THR A 31 -6.10 5.83 -4.22
CA THR A 31 -6.78 4.62 -3.70
C THR A 31 -6.52 4.43 -2.20
N SER A 32 -5.27 4.45 -1.74
CA SER A 32 -4.93 4.15 -0.35
C SER A 32 -5.10 5.36 0.58
N ASN A 33 -6.22 6.11 0.41
CA ASN A 33 -6.64 7.13 1.35
C ASN A 33 -6.99 6.51 2.72
N CYS A 34 -7.12 7.34 3.75
CA CYS A 34 -7.38 6.90 5.12
C CYS A 34 -8.60 5.97 5.21
N VAL A 35 -9.72 6.37 4.58
CA VAL A 35 -10.97 5.60 4.61
C VAL A 35 -10.80 4.21 4.00
N PHE A 36 -10.08 4.10 2.86
CA PHE A 36 -9.84 2.81 2.24
C PHE A 36 -8.87 1.93 3.04
N ARG A 37 -7.89 2.51 3.74
CA ARG A 37 -7.02 1.77 4.65
C ARG A 37 -7.80 1.22 5.84
N THR A 38 -8.69 2.04 6.44
CA THR A 38 -9.61 1.60 7.51
C THR A 38 -10.49 0.43 7.05
N ILE A 39 -11.15 0.56 5.90
CA ILE A 39 -11.95 -0.52 5.31
C ILE A 39 -11.08 -1.77 5.08
N SER A 40 -9.89 -1.61 4.51
CA SER A 40 -8.99 -2.74 4.26
C SER A 40 -8.53 -3.43 5.55
N HIS A 41 -8.33 -2.67 6.63
CA HIS A 41 -7.98 -3.21 7.94
C HIS A 41 -9.10 -4.07 8.52
N GLU A 42 -10.33 -3.63 8.46
CA GLU A 42 -11.50 -4.42 8.91
C GLU A 42 -11.59 -5.77 8.20
N TYR A 43 -11.12 -5.87 6.96
CA TYR A 43 -11.07 -7.10 6.18
C TYR A 43 -9.76 -7.89 6.33
N GLY A 44 -8.81 -7.44 7.16
CA GLY A 44 -7.62 -8.22 7.52
C GLY A 44 -6.29 -7.70 6.98
N SER A 45 -6.21 -6.48 6.44
CA SER A 45 -4.92 -5.83 6.20
C SER A 45 -4.33 -5.36 7.53
N ALA A 46 -3.23 -5.95 7.96
CA ALA A 46 -2.61 -5.61 9.25
C ALA A 46 -1.72 -4.35 9.20
N PHE A 47 -1.32 -3.96 8.01
CA PHE A 47 -0.47 -2.79 7.76
C PHE A 47 -0.92 -2.06 6.49
N GLY A 48 -0.98 -0.75 6.56
CA GLY A 48 -1.28 0.10 5.42
C GLY A 48 -0.29 1.25 5.32
N VAL A 49 -0.05 1.74 4.09
CA VAL A 49 0.82 2.89 3.87
C VAL A 49 0.01 3.97 3.15
N THR A 50 0.18 5.23 3.56
CA THR A 50 -0.51 6.37 2.96
C THR A 50 -0.19 6.50 1.46
N GLU A 51 -0.90 7.34 0.77
CA GLU A 51 -0.48 7.79 -0.55
C GLU A 51 0.87 8.53 -0.46
N LEU A 52 1.64 8.54 -1.55
CA LEU A 52 2.95 9.17 -1.56
C LEU A 52 2.86 10.70 -1.46
N VAL A 53 3.64 11.31 -0.58
CA VAL A 53 3.71 12.76 -0.37
C VAL A 53 5.11 13.29 -0.64
N SER A 54 5.20 14.46 -1.28
CA SER A 54 6.47 15.10 -1.59
C SER A 54 7.13 15.69 -0.34
N ALA A 55 8.29 15.15 0.05
CA ALA A 55 9.13 15.72 1.11
C ALA A 55 9.53 17.16 0.77
N ARG A 56 9.92 17.42 -0.49
CA ARG A 56 10.21 18.78 -0.99
C ARG A 56 9.00 19.72 -0.89
N GLY A 57 7.78 19.20 -1.12
CA GLY A 57 6.56 19.98 -0.99
C GLY A 57 6.35 20.47 0.44
N ILE A 58 6.57 19.60 1.44
CA ILE A 58 6.49 19.97 2.86
C ILE A 58 7.57 21.00 3.21
N ARG A 59 8.83 20.77 2.84
CA ARG A 59 9.93 21.70 3.09
C ARG A 59 9.69 23.07 2.47
N PHE A 60 9.27 23.12 1.20
CA PHE A 60 9.03 24.36 0.49
C PHE A 60 7.89 25.18 1.08
N LYS A 61 6.83 24.51 1.53
CA LYS A 61 5.67 25.14 2.17
C LYS A 61 5.84 25.37 3.67
N GLN A 62 6.86 24.77 4.27
CA GLN A 62 7.09 24.76 5.73
C GLN A 62 5.85 24.28 6.52
N SER A 63 5.08 23.37 5.93
CA SER A 63 3.81 22.91 6.49
C SER A 63 3.36 21.60 5.86
N VAL A 64 2.70 20.76 6.64
CA VAL A 64 2.02 19.54 6.20
C VAL A 64 0.62 19.79 5.63
N GLU A 65 0.04 20.98 5.86
CA GLU A 65 -1.38 21.28 5.55
C GLU A 65 -1.75 21.01 4.10
N ILE A 66 -0.93 21.44 3.14
CA ILE A 66 -1.22 21.24 1.71
C ILE A 66 -1.26 19.76 1.31
N SER A 67 -0.62 18.92 2.10
CA SER A 67 -0.52 17.48 1.88
C SER A 67 -1.41 16.67 2.83
N MET A 68 -2.12 17.32 3.76
CA MET A 68 -2.87 16.65 4.84
C MET A 68 -3.87 15.62 4.31
N ARG A 69 -4.53 15.90 3.19
CA ARG A 69 -5.46 14.95 2.54
C ARG A 69 -4.83 13.59 2.20
N TYR A 70 -3.52 13.55 1.98
CA TYR A 70 -2.77 12.33 1.67
C TYR A 70 -2.06 11.74 2.89
N LEU A 71 -1.80 12.57 3.90
CA LEU A 71 -1.10 12.22 5.13
C LEU A 71 -2.03 11.68 6.22
N ARG A 72 -3.33 12.03 6.16
CA ARG A 72 -4.30 11.67 7.20
C ARG A 72 -4.21 10.21 7.57
N ILE A 73 -4.19 9.95 8.89
CA ILE A 73 -4.22 8.62 9.51
C ILE A 73 -5.37 8.54 10.51
N ASP A 74 -5.87 7.34 10.76
CA ASP A 74 -6.82 7.00 11.81
C ASP A 74 -6.25 5.85 12.68
N PRO A 75 -5.43 6.19 13.69
CA PRO A 75 -4.72 5.19 14.49
C PRO A 75 -5.64 4.22 15.25
N GLU A 76 -6.90 4.58 15.45
CA GLU A 76 -7.88 3.75 16.17
C GLU A 76 -8.50 2.68 15.27
N HIS A 77 -8.62 2.95 13.95
CA HIS A 77 -9.41 2.10 13.07
C HIS A 77 -8.65 1.53 11.86
N GLU A 78 -7.45 2.01 11.53
CA GLU A 78 -6.73 1.54 10.33
C GLU A 78 -5.56 0.57 10.59
N GLY A 79 -5.41 0.09 11.83
CA GLY A 79 -4.32 -0.80 12.22
C GLY A 79 -2.95 -0.11 12.20
N LYS A 80 -1.89 -0.87 11.88
CA LYS A 80 -0.55 -0.30 11.78
C LYS A 80 -0.38 0.49 10.49
N THR A 81 0.18 1.70 10.59
CA THR A 81 0.21 2.64 9.45
C THR A 81 1.57 3.27 9.23
N GLY A 82 1.95 3.37 7.95
CA GLY A 82 3.11 4.12 7.48
C GLY A 82 2.73 5.39 6.72
N ILE A 83 3.49 6.48 6.91
CA ILE A 83 3.41 7.66 6.04
C ILE A 83 4.50 7.54 4.98
N GLN A 84 4.10 7.59 3.68
CA GLN A 84 5.03 7.45 2.57
C GLN A 84 5.46 8.81 2.00
N LEU A 85 6.78 9.02 1.99
CA LEU A 85 7.42 10.18 1.40
C LEU A 85 8.14 9.83 0.11
N PHE A 86 8.19 10.77 -0.84
CA PHE A 86 9.05 10.72 -2.01
C PHE A 86 9.82 12.03 -2.19
N GLY A 87 11.00 11.93 -2.75
CA GLY A 87 11.89 13.07 -3.04
C GLY A 87 13.21 12.58 -3.59
N ALA A 88 14.09 13.53 -3.95
CA ALA A 88 15.44 13.27 -4.48
C ALA A 88 16.50 14.12 -3.76
N ASP A 89 16.19 14.71 -2.61
CA ASP A 89 17.12 15.54 -1.83
C ASP A 89 17.06 15.11 -0.35
N PRO A 90 18.15 14.60 0.25
CA PRO A 90 18.20 14.18 1.66
C PRO A 90 17.75 15.27 2.65
N ASP A 91 18.03 16.54 2.34
CA ASP A 91 17.64 17.67 3.17
C ASP A 91 16.11 17.84 3.22
N ASP A 92 15.41 17.51 2.12
CA ASP A 92 13.95 17.56 2.11
C ASP A 92 13.35 16.56 3.11
N PHE A 93 13.96 15.38 3.25
CA PHE A 93 13.53 14.36 4.23
C PHE A 93 13.91 14.75 5.66
N SER A 94 15.13 15.29 5.87
CA SER A 94 15.55 15.82 7.17
C SER A 94 14.59 16.86 7.72
N TYR A 95 13.95 17.64 6.84
CA TYR A 95 12.95 18.63 7.22
C TYR A 95 11.54 18.04 7.35
N ALA A 96 11.10 17.24 6.37
CA ALA A 96 9.71 16.76 6.30
C ALA A 96 9.37 15.74 7.40
N VAL A 97 10.31 14.87 7.77
CA VAL A 97 10.07 13.83 8.78
C VAL A 97 9.73 14.43 10.15
N PRO A 98 10.51 15.37 10.73
CA PRO A 98 10.14 16.05 11.96
C PRO A 98 8.80 16.80 11.85
N CYS A 99 8.55 17.53 10.75
CA CYS A 99 7.28 18.25 10.55
C CYS A 99 6.06 17.32 10.62
N ILE A 100 6.19 16.07 10.13
CA ILE A 100 5.14 15.06 10.23
C ILE A 100 5.01 14.55 11.67
N LEU A 101 6.13 14.18 12.30
CA LEU A 101 6.13 13.53 13.60
C LEU A 101 5.83 14.48 14.76
N GLU A 102 5.97 15.79 14.56
CA GLU A 102 5.60 16.85 15.51
C GLU A 102 4.13 17.29 15.35
N ASP A 103 3.49 16.99 14.21
CA ASP A 103 2.06 17.30 14.04
C ASP A 103 1.22 16.33 14.86
N PRO A 104 0.42 16.81 15.84
CA PRO A 104 -0.36 15.95 16.74
C PRO A 104 -1.36 15.03 16.01
N ARG A 105 -1.76 15.38 14.79
CA ARG A 105 -2.68 14.59 13.96
C ARG A 105 -1.97 13.38 13.29
N LEU A 106 -0.62 13.44 13.19
CA LEU A 106 0.20 12.48 12.47
C LEU A 106 1.20 11.74 13.37
N ALA A 107 1.47 12.25 14.56
CA ALA A 107 2.48 11.73 15.50
C ALA A 107 2.26 10.26 15.90
N ALA A 108 1.02 9.78 15.81
CA ALA A 108 0.67 8.38 16.10
C ALA A 108 1.07 7.39 14.99
N VAL A 109 1.56 7.86 13.82
CA VAL A 109 2.03 6.98 12.75
C VAL A 109 3.08 5.99 13.27
N ASP A 110 3.05 4.74 12.78
CA ASP A 110 3.96 3.70 13.25
C ASP A 110 5.33 3.76 12.57
N VAL A 111 5.37 4.01 11.25
CA VAL A 111 6.61 4.04 10.48
C VAL A 111 6.64 5.20 9.47
N ILE A 112 7.85 5.63 9.10
CA ILE A 112 8.07 6.48 7.91
C ILE A 112 8.51 5.58 6.76
N ASP A 113 7.79 5.62 5.65
CA ASP A 113 8.09 4.81 4.46
C ASP A 113 8.64 5.68 3.33
N ILE A 114 9.68 5.20 2.65
CA ILE A 114 10.30 5.93 1.54
C ILE A 114 9.93 5.26 0.22
N ASN A 115 9.35 6.05 -0.70
CA ASN A 115 9.02 5.59 -2.03
C ASN A 115 10.25 5.63 -2.94
N MET A 116 10.74 4.46 -3.32
CA MET A 116 11.80 4.28 -4.33
C MET A 116 11.32 3.40 -5.50
N GLY A 117 9.99 3.34 -5.72
CA GLY A 117 9.41 2.45 -6.72
C GLY A 117 8.36 3.08 -7.63
N CYS A 118 7.95 4.34 -7.43
CA CYS A 118 6.95 4.98 -8.28
C CYS A 118 7.49 5.16 -9.71
N PRO A 119 6.85 4.58 -10.75
CA PRO A 119 7.34 4.67 -12.13
C PRO A 119 6.77 5.87 -12.90
N VAL A 120 5.89 6.66 -12.27
CA VAL A 120 5.16 7.74 -12.94
C VAL A 120 6.11 8.86 -13.38
N SER A 121 6.03 9.28 -14.64
CA SER A 121 6.94 10.24 -15.24
C SER A 121 7.09 11.56 -14.46
N LYS A 122 6.02 12.04 -13.81
CA LYS A 122 6.08 13.25 -12.98
C LYS A 122 7.00 13.11 -11.77
N VAL A 123 7.07 11.92 -11.18
CA VAL A 123 7.95 11.59 -10.04
C VAL A 123 9.36 11.29 -10.54
N VAL A 124 9.48 10.42 -11.54
CA VAL A 124 10.76 10.00 -12.13
C VAL A 124 11.57 11.18 -12.65
N LYS A 125 10.95 12.16 -13.35
CA LYS A 125 11.61 13.36 -13.85
C LYS A 125 12.21 14.27 -12.77
N THR A 126 11.81 14.11 -11.51
CA THR A 126 12.41 14.84 -10.39
C THR A 126 13.59 14.11 -9.76
N GLY A 127 13.99 12.96 -10.28
CA GLY A 127 15.04 12.10 -9.71
C GLY A 127 14.53 11.21 -8.56
N ALA A 128 13.22 11.24 -8.26
CA ALA A 128 12.59 10.51 -7.16
C ALA A 128 11.93 9.19 -7.61
N GLY A 129 11.37 8.45 -6.67
CA GLY A 129 10.71 7.18 -6.94
C GLY A 129 11.67 6.16 -7.53
N SER A 130 11.28 5.50 -8.62
CA SER A 130 12.12 4.46 -9.24
C SER A 130 13.43 4.98 -9.88
N SER A 131 13.61 6.29 -10.06
CA SER A 131 14.89 6.86 -10.46
C SER A 131 16.00 6.62 -9.44
N LEU A 132 15.64 6.46 -8.16
CA LEU A 132 16.62 6.18 -7.12
C LEU A 132 17.24 4.78 -7.24
N MET A 133 16.63 3.88 -8.00
CA MET A 133 17.21 2.56 -8.29
C MET A 133 18.49 2.65 -9.12
N ILE A 134 18.65 3.70 -9.95
CA ILE A 134 19.85 3.93 -10.76
C ILE A 134 20.90 4.82 -10.07
N ASP A 135 20.57 5.36 -8.89
CA ASP A 135 21.51 6.11 -8.04
C ASP A 135 21.45 5.61 -6.58
N PRO A 136 22.02 4.43 -6.29
CA PRO A 136 22.02 3.86 -4.94
C PRO A 136 22.70 4.73 -3.89
N ARG A 137 23.67 5.60 -4.28
CA ARG A 137 24.34 6.51 -3.33
C ARG A 137 23.38 7.60 -2.86
N LEU A 138 22.64 8.18 -3.77
CA LEU A 138 21.60 9.16 -3.43
C LEU A 138 20.50 8.50 -2.59
N ALA A 139 20.05 7.28 -2.98
CA ALA A 139 19.08 6.51 -2.23
C ALA A 139 19.55 6.26 -0.79
N ALA A 140 20.80 5.84 -0.58
CA ALA A 140 21.41 5.66 0.74
C ALA A 140 21.37 6.95 1.58
N SER A 141 21.80 8.07 1.00
CA SER A 141 21.79 9.37 1.68
C SER A 141 20.39 9.81 2.13
N ILE A 142 19.36 9.52 1.32
CA ILE A 142 17.96 9.81 1.67
C ILE A 142 17.49 8.93 2.82
N ILE A 143 17.81 7.63 2.80
CA ILE A 143 17.45 6.72 3.89
C ILE A 143 18.12 7.16 5.19
N GLU A 144 19.44 7.40 5.18
CA GLU A 144 20.20 7.86 6.36
C GLU A 144 19.65 9.17 6.91
N ALA A 145 19.31 10.13 6.06
CA ALA A 145 18.71 11.39 6.46
C ALA A 145 17.36 11.18 7.14
N SER A 146 16.53 10.30 6.58
CA SER A 146 15.23 9.95 7.14
C SER A 146 15.35 9.21 8.48
N VAL A 147 16.30 8.28 8.58
CA VAL A 147 16.56 7.53 9.81
C VAL A 147 17.01 8.47 10.93
N ARG A 148 18.00 9.34 10.66
CA ARG A 148 18.45 10.35 11.66
C ARG A 148 17.31 11.28 12.08
N ALA A 149 16.44 11.67 11.16
CA ALA A 149 15.33 12.56 11.44
C ALA A 149 14.20 11.88 12.23
N ALA A 150 13.98 10.58 12.05
CA ALA A 150 12.95 9.80 12.74
C ALA A 150 13.41 9.25 14.12
N GLU A 151 14.70 9.10 14.33
CA GLU A 151 15.31 8.52 15.54
C GLU A 151 14.85 9.18 16.85
N PRO A 152 14.78 10.52 16.98
CA PRO A 152 14.33 11.17 18.23
C PRO A 152 12.88 10.83 18.60
N TYR A 153 12.09 10.41 17.65
CA TYR A 153 10.66 10.05 17.81
C TYR A 153 10.47 8.53 17.95
N GLY A 154 11.56 7.74 17.89
CA GLY A 154 11.51 6.28 17.97
C GLY A 154 10.77 5.61 16.80
N LYS A 155 10.69 6.27 15.63
CA LYS A 155 9.96 5.73 14.47
C LYS A 155 10.91 5.04 13.50
N PRO A 156 10.66 3.75 13.17
CA PRO A 156 11.46 3.05 12.16
C PRO A 156 11.19 3.60 10.76
N VAL A 157 12.21 3.49 9.89
CA VAL A 157 12.11 3.83 8.47
C VAL A 157 12.03 2.56 7.65
N THR A 158 11.12 2.52 6.68
CA THR A 158 10.95 1.44 5.72
C THR A 158 11.15 1.92 4.28
N VAL A 159 11.41 1.03 3.35
CA VAL A 159 11.65 1.39 1.95
C VAL A 159 10.83 0.49 1.02
N LYS A 160 10.10 1.11 0.09
CA LYS A 160 9.40 0.40 -0.98
C LYS A 160 10.03 0.70 -2.33
N PHE A 161 10.49 -0.33 -3.05
CA PHE A 161 11.22 -0.23 -4.31
C PHE A 161 10.78 -1.26 -5.35
N ARG A 162 11.42 -1.28 -6.52
CA ARG A 162 11.15 -2.20 -7.64
C ARG A 162 12.32 -3.16 -7.89
N SER A 163 12.18 -4.03 -8.92
CA SER A 163 13.23 -4.97 -9.33
C SER A 163 14.49 -4.28 -9.85
N GLY A 164 14.34 -3.11 -10.44
CA GLY A 164 15.37 -2.34 -11.09
C GLY A 164 14.76 -1.33 -12.08
N TRP A 165 15.61 -0.76 -12.94
CA TRP A 165 15.18 0.22 -13.95
C TRP A 165 14.52 -0.47 -15.14
N ASP A 166 15.19 -1.45 -15.73
CA ASP A 166 14.69 -2.26 -16.84
C ASP A 166 15.20 -3.71 -16.74
N GLU A 167 15.02 -4.50 -17.78
CA GLU A 167 15.39 -5.92 -17.80
C GLU A 167 16.91 -6.14 -17.82
N GLU A 168 17.69 -5.15 -18.25
CA GLU A 168 19.15 -5.20 -18.28
C GLU A 168 19.76 -4.70 -16.95
N ASP A 169 18.96 -3.98 -16.14
CA ASP A 169 19.39 -3.40 -14.85
C ASP A 169 18.46 -3.83 -13.73
N ILE A 170 18.53 -5.13 -13.38
CA ILE A 170 17.86 -5.75 -12.23
C ILE A 170 18.85 -5.73 -11.05
N ASN A 171 18.65 -4.79 -10.12
CA ASN A 171 19.59 -4.58 -9.01
C ASN A 171 18.95 -4.67 -7.61
N ALA A 172 17.73 -5.20 -7.51
CA ALA A 172 16.98 -5.28 -6.26
C ALA A 172 17.75 -5.97 -5.11
N PRO A 173 18.50 -7.09 -5.30
CA PRO A 173 19.24 -7.72 -4.21
C PRO A 173 20.32 -6.81 -3.59
N GLU A 174 21.10 -6.13 -4.43
CA GLU A 174 22.16 -5.20 -4.00
C GLU A 174 21.54 -3.93 -3.39
N PHE A 175 20.47 -3.45 -4.00
CA PHE A 175 19.73 -2.29 -3.50
C PHE A 175 19.12 -2.56 -2.12
N ALA A 176 18.60 -3.76 -1.88
CA ALA A 176 18.08 -4.17 -0.58
C ALA A 176 19.17 -4.15 0.51
N LYS A 177 20.37 -4.67 0.23
CA LYS A 177 21.51 -4.61 1.13
C LYS A 177 21.88 -3.16 1.48
N MET A 178 21.99 -2.31 0.47
CA MET A 178 22.27 -0.88 0.66
C MET A 178 21.18 -0.22 1.53
N CYS A 179 19.90 -0.51 1.33
CA CYS A 179 18.81 0.03 2.15
C CYS A 179 18.99 -0.36 3.64
N ILE A 180 19.36 -1.62 3.91
CA ILE A 180 19.58 -2.14 5.25
C ILE A 180 20.80 -1.48 5.90
N ASP A 181 21.91 -1.40 5.16
CA ASP A 181 23.16 -0.76 5.63
C ASP A 181 22.92 0.72 5.95
N SER A 182 22.01 1.38 5.23
CA SER A 182 21.59 2.76 5.48
C SER A 182 20.55 2.91 6.62
N GLY A 183 20.13 1.81 7.25
CA GLY A 183 19.32 1.81 8.46
C GLY A 183 17.83 1.48 8.30
N ALA A 184 17.38 1.08 7.10
CA ALA A 184 16.01 0.63 6.90
C ALA A 184 15.66 -0.58 7.78
N LYS A 185 14.45 -0.59 8.35
CA LYS A 185 13.95 -1.63 9.27
C LYS A 185 12.96 -2.60 8.65
N ALA A 186 12.51 -2.35 7.44
CA ALA A 186 11.77 -3.28 6.62
C ALA A 186 11.81 -2.85 5.15
N LEU A 187 11.57 -3.80 4.25
CA LEU A 187 11.61 -3.62 2.81
C LEU A 187 10.31 -4.14 2.17
N ALA A 188 9.86 -3.47 1.09
CA ALA A 188 8.78 -3.97 0.24
C ALA A 188 9.23 -3.92 -1.23
N LEU A 189 9.28 -5.08 -1.88
CA LEU A 189 9.76 -5.21 -3.25
C LEU A 189 8.61 -5.49 -4.21
N HIS A 190 8.34 -4.53 -5.12
CA HIS A 190 7.48 -4.79 -6.26
C HIS A 190 8.29 -5.44 -7.39
N ALA A 191 7.97 -6.69 -7.68
CA ALA A 191 8.72 -7.53 -8.61
C ALA A 191 8.47 -7.19 -10.10
N ARG A 192 8.56 -5.91 -10.43
CA ARG A 192 8.56 -5.33 -11.79
C ARG A 192 9.58 -4.24 -11.89
N THR A 193 10.15 -4.05 -13.08
CA THR A 193 11.04 -2.92 -13.34
C THR A 193 10.28 -1.60 -13.51
N GLN A 194 11.01 -0.48 -13.52
CA GLN A 194 10.41 0.83 -13.82
C GLN A 194 9.76 0.82 -15.20
N LYS A 195 10.47 0.33 -16.23
CA LYS A 195 9.97 0.32 -17.62
C LYS A 195 8.78 -0.60 -17.84
N GLN A 196 8.68 -1.71 -17.10
CA GLN A 196 7.50 -2.55 -17.14
C GLN A 196 6.25 -1.84 -16.63
N MET A 197 6.39 -0.87 -15.73
CA MET A 197 5.25 -0.25 -15.04
C MET A 197 4.31 -1.29 -14.41
N TYR A 198 3.25 -1.69 -15.13
CA TYR A 198 2.28 -2.72 -14.72
C TYR A 198 2.08 -3.79 -15.81
N HIS A 199 2.86 -3.76 -16.88
CA HIS A 199 2.76 -4.74 -17.97
C HIS A 199 3.45 -6.07 -17.61
N GLY A 200 3.06 -7.12 -18.30
CA GLY A 200 3.59 -8.47 -18.09
C GLY A 200 3.29 -8.99 -16.68
N ASN A 201 4.05 -9.98 -16.26
CA ASN A 201 3.96 -10.59 -14.92
C ASN A 201 5.05 -10.05 -14.00
N ALA A 202 4.78 -10.06 -12.70
CA ALA A 202 5.80 -9.83 -11.68
C ALA A 202 6.77 -11.01 -11.65
N ASP A 203 8.06 -10.72 -11.66
CA ASP A 203 9.10 -11.77 -11.57
C ASP A 203 9.43 -12.07 -10.10
N TRP A 204 8.74 -13.05 -9.54
CA TRP A 204 8.92 -13.46 -8.14
C TRP A 204 10.31 -14.03 -7.85
N GLU A 205 11.05 -14.48 -8.87
CA GLU A 205 12.43 -14.91 -8.71
C GLU A 205 13.33 -13.78 -8.19
N VAL A 206 13.04 -12.52 -8.56
CA VAL A 206 13.76 -11.35 -8.01
C VAL A 206 13.48 -11.18 -6.52
N ILE A 207 12.23 -11.46 -6.05
CA ILE A 207 11.92 -11.43 -4.61
C ILE A 207 12.74 -12.50 -3.89
N ARG A 208 12.76 -13.74 -4.42
CA ARG A 208 13.52 -14.86 -3.85
C ARG A 208 15.02 -14.51 -3.72
N LYS A 209 15.64 -14.05 -4.80
CA LYS A 209 17.05 -13.63 -4.81
C LYS A 209 17.32 -12.50 -3.82
N THR A 210 16.40 -11.55 -3.71
CA THR A 210 16.52 -10.44 -2.76
C THR A 210 16.43 -10.96 -1.33
N LYS A 211 15.49 -11.88 -1.03
CA LYS A 211 15.37 -12.48 0.30
C LYS A 211 16.63 -13.27 0.68
N GLU A 212 17.20 -14.03 -0.24
CA GLU A 212 18.47 -14.73 -0.04
C GLU A 212 19.62 -13.73 0.21
N ALA A 213 19.68 -12.64 -0.55
CA ALA A 213 20.73 -11.64 -0.42
C ALA A 213 20.76 -10.93 0.94
N ILE A 214 19.60 -10.81 1.61
CA ILE A 214 19.46 -10.21 2.94
C ILE A 214 19.34 -11.24 4.08
N ALA A 215 19.60 -12.52 3.79
CA ALA A 215 19.53 -13.57 4.80
C ALA A 215 20.45 -13.26 5.99
N GLY A 216 19.95 -13.54 7.21
CA GLY A 216 20.70 -13.30 8.45
C GLY A 216 20.68 -11.86 8.97
N THR A 217 20.11 -10.89 8.25
CA THR A 217 19.98 -9.51 8.73
C THR A 217 18.85 -9.32 9.74
N GLY A 218 17.86 -10.22 9.74
CA GLY A 218 16.62 -10.09 10.53
C GLY A 218 15.65 -9.02 10.00
N ILE A 219 15.95 -8.39 8.87
CA ILE A 219 15.08 -7.37 8.26
C ILE A 219 14.01 -8.04 7.40
N PRO A 220 12.72 -7.77 7.65
CA PRO A 220 11.64 -8.37 6.88
C PRO A 220 11.51 -7.78 5.48
N LEU A 221 11.10 -8.66 4.54
CA LEU A 221 10.80 -8.32 3.15
C LEU A 221 9.34 -8.68 2.82
N TRP A 222 8.53 -7.68 2.47
CA TRP A 222 7.24 -7.91 1.83
C TRP A 222 7.39 -8.12 0.33
N GLY A 223 6.84 -9.24 -0.17
CA GLY A 223 6.67 -9.47 -1.59
C GLY A 223 5.46 -8.70 -2.13
N ASN A 224 5.62 -8.04 -3.27
CA ASN A 224 4.56 -7.28 -3.92
C ASN A 224 4.57 -7.54 -5.44
N GLY A 225 3.39 -7.69 -6.02
CA GLY A 225 3.15 -7.91 -7.45
C GLY A 225 2.39 -9.21 -7.69
N ASP A 226 1.23 -9.08 -8.34
CA ASP A 226 0.36 -10.17 -8.80
C ASP A 226 -0.19 -11.12 -7.72
N VAL A 227 -0.19 -10.69 -6.44
CA VAL A 227 -1.00 -11.34 -5.40
C VAL A 227 -2.44 -10.88 -5.60
N THR A 228 -3.33 -11.83 -5.93
CA THR A 228 -4.72 -11.56 -6.31
C THR A 228 -5.76 -12.28 -5.46
N ASP A 229 -5.32 -13.28 -4.68
CA ASP A 229 -6.17 -14.16 -3.86
C ASP A 229 -5.31 -14.90 -2.82
N GLY A 230 -5.96 -15.73 -2.00
CA GLY A 230 -5.28 -16.53 -0.99
C GLY A 230 -4.25 -17.50 -1.56
N ALA A 231 -4.56 -18.15 -2.67
CA ALA A 231 -3.66 -19.13 -3.30
C ALA A 231 -2.36 -18.46 -3.79
N SER A 232 -2.47 -17.31 -4.46
CA SER A 232 -1.30 -16.56 -4.93
C SER A 232 -0.49 -15.94 -3.78
N ALA A 233 -1.10 -15.67 -2.63
CA ALA A 233 -0.39 -15.22 -1.44
C ALA A 233 0.47 -16.34 -0.84
N ILE A 234 -0.08 -17.55 -0.69
CA ILE A 234 0.68 -18.75 -0.26
C ILE A 234 1.82 -19.01 -1.24
N GLU A 235 1.50 -19.06 -2.54
CA GLU A 235 2.49 -19.36 -3.60
C GLU A 235 3.67 -18.36 -3.58
N MET A 236 3.39 -17.07 -3.38
CA MET A 236 4.45 -16.07 -3.25
C MET A 236 5.36 -16.36 -2.06
N ILE A 237 4.80 -16.61 -0.87
CA ILE A 237 5.59 -16.88 0.34
C ILE A 237 6.42 -18.16 0.14
N GLU A 238 5.82 -19.24 -0.33
CA GLU A 238 6.51 -20.52 -0.51
C GLU A 238 7.62 -20.47 -1.58
N LYS A 239 7.38 -19.80 -2.70
CA LYS A 239 8.36 -19.68 -3.79
C LYS A 239 9.51 -18.73 -3.48
N THR A 240 9.25 -17.70 -2.70
CA THR A 240 10.23 -16.60 -2.52
C THR A 240 10.85 -16.54 -1.15
N GLY A 241 10.21 -17.13 -0.14
CA GLY A 241 10.61 -17.04 1.26
C GLY A 241 10.44 -15.63 1.85
N CYS A 242 9.68 -14.72 1.18
CA CYS A 242 9.38 -13.41 1.74
C CYS A 242 8.57 -13.54 3.03
N ASP A 243 8.70 -12.55 3.93
CA ASP A 243 8.10 -12.60 5.27
C ASP A 243 6.61 -12.26 5.27
N GLY A 244 6.12 -11.60 4.22
CA GLY A 244 4.72 -11.25 4.08
C GLY A 244 4.38 -10.79 2.68
N VAL A 245 3.08 -10.56 2.44
CA VAL A 245 2.57 -10.12 1.14
C VAL A 245 2.01 -8.71 1.23
N MET A 246 2.34 -7.89 0.22
CA MET A 246 1.79 -6.55 0.08
C MET A 246 0.88 -6.50 -1.15
N VAL A 247 -0.42 -6.26 -0.94
CA VAL A 247 -1.46 -6.34 -1.97
C VAL A 247 -1.76 -4.96 -2.53
N GLY A 248 -1.69 -4.83 -3.85
CA GLY A 248 -2.02 -3.58 -4.56
C GLY A 248 -3.34 -3.68 -5.33
N ARG A 249 -3.25 -3.78 -6.65
CA ARG A 249 -4.39 -3.70 -7.58
C ARG A 249 -5.56 -4.65 -7.28
N ALA A 250 -5.27 -5.81 -6.68
CA ALA A 250 -6.31 -6.77 -6.30
C ALA A 250 -7.23 -6.27 -5.18
N ALA A 251 -6.75 -5.33 -4.36
CA ALA A 251 -7.54 -4.70 -3.30
C ALA A 251 -8.42 -3.56 -3.81
N GLN A 252 -8.14 -2.97 -4.99
CA GLN A 252 -8.91 -1.85 -5.52
C GLN A 252 -10.37 -2.22 -5.75
N GLY A 253 -11.27 -1.63 -4.97
CA GLY A 253 -12.70 -1.96 -4.97
C GLY A 253 -13.01 -3.40 -4.53
N ASN A 254 -12.05 -4.06 -3.88
CA ASN A 254 -12.15 -5.44 -3.41
C ASN A 254 -11.39 -5.63 -2.08
N PRO A 255 -11.75 -4.92 -1.00
CA PRO A 255 -11.08 -5.09 0.29
C PRO A 255 -11.24 -6.50 0.87
N TRP A 256 -12.25 -7.26 0.44
CA TRP A 256 -12.50 -8.65 0.85
C TRP A 256 -11.35 -9.61 0.50
N VAL A 257 -10.49 -9.25 -0.45
CA VAL A 257 -9.28 -10.02 -0.78
C VAL A 257 -8.39 -10.24 0.45
N PHE A 258 -8.38 -9.31 1.39
CA PHE A 258 -7.61 -9.46 2.63
C PHE A 258 -8.17 -10.56 3.53
N SER A 259 -9.49 -10.70 3.65
CA SER A 259 -10.12 -11.81 4.39
C SER A 259 -9.80 -13.17 3.76
N GLU A 260 -9.84 -13.26 2.44
CA GLU A 260 -9.46 -14.46 1.71
C GLU A 260 -7.99 -14.83 1.94
N ILE A 261 -7.08 -13.86 1.79
CA ILE A 261 -5.65 -14.06 2.01
C ILE A 261 -5.38 -14.47 3.48
N ARG A 262 -6.01 -13.78 4.44
CA ARG A 262 -5.85 -14.06 5.86
C ARG A 262 -6.29 -15.48 6.21
N ALA A 263 -7.44 -15.91 5.74
CA ALA A 263 -7.94 -17.25 5.95
C ALA A 263 -7.02 -18.31 5.32
N ALA A 264 -6.58 -18.09 4.08
CA ALA A 264 -5.63 -18.99 3.40
C ALA A 264 -4.29 -19.10 4.15
N LEU A 265 -3.69 -17.97 4.56
CA LEU A 265 -2.41 -17.99 5.29
C LEU A 265 -2.55 -18.56 6.72
N SER A 266 -3.75 -18.55 7.32
CA SER A 266 -4.01 -19.19 8.60
C SER A 266 -4.03 -20.72 8.53
N GLY A 267 -4.00 -21.27 7.30
CA GLY A 267 -4.07 -22.71 7.06
C GLY A 267 -5.50 -23.26 7.18
N ASP A 268 -6.52 -22.46 6.92
CA ASP A 268 -7.92 -22.90 6.85
C ASP A 268 -8.10 -23.74 5.56
N PRO A 269 -8.31 -25.07 5.67
CA PRO A 269 -8.39 -25.97 4.53
C PRO A 269 -9.69 -25.81 3.74
N ASP A 270 -10.70 -25.19 4.30
CA ASP A 270 -12.02 -25.04 3.71
C ASP A 270 -12.18 -23.79 2.86
N VAL A 271 -11.19 -22.88 2.89
CA VAL A 271 -11.21 -21.63 2.12
C VAL A 271 -11.12 -21.89 0.62
N LYS A 272 -12.11 -21.41 -0.10
CA LYS A 272 -12.15 -21.46 -1.56
C LYS A 272 -12.14 -20.06 -2.15
N LYS A 273 -11.59 -19.94 -3.34
CA LYS A 273 -11.66 -18.70 -4.10
C LYS A 273 -13.13 -18.28 -4.29
N GLY A 274 -13.43 -17.07 -3.85
CA GLY A 274 -14.77 -16.48 -3.97
C GLY A 274 -15.65 -16.62 -2.73
N ASP A 275 -15.23 -17.38 -1.69
CA ASP A 275 -15.99 -17.50 -0.43
C ASP A 275 -16.21 -16.15 0.25
N PHE A 276 -15.29 -15.20 0.01
CA PHE A 276 -15.35 -13.82 0.53
C PHE A 276 -15.96 -12.82 -0.47
N THR A 277 -16.52 -13.30 -1.61
CA THR A 277 -17.18 -12.39 -2.56
C THR A 277 -18.46 -11.86 -1.94
N PRO A 278 -18.60 -10.55 -1.70
CA PRO A 278 -19.77 -9.98 -1.07
C PRO A 278 -20.98 -10.02 -2.00
N ASP A 279 -22.16 -10.13 -1.42
CA ASP A 279 -23.41 -9.84 -2.14
C ASP A 279 -23.51 -8.36 -2.53
N ARG A 280 -24.50 -8.02 -3.33
CA ARG A 280 -24.70 -6.63 -3.79
C ARG A 280 -24.99 -5.66 -2.65
N LYS A 281 -25.73 -6.10 -1.63
CA LYS A 281 -26.09 -5.29 -0.48
C LYS A 281 -24.86 -4.93 0.37
N THR A 282 -24.06 -5.92 0.71
CA THR A 282 -22.78 -5.72 1.43
C THR A 282 -21.83 -4.82 0.64
N LYS A 283 -21.75 -5.02 -0.69
CA LYS A 283 -20.92 -4.19 -1.56
C LYS A 283 -21.39 -2.74 -1.58
N ALA A 284 -22.71 -2.51 -1.72
CA ALA A 284 -23.30 -1.17 -1.71
C ALA A 284 -23.02 -0.44 -0.38
N GLU A 285 -23.11 -1.14 0.75
CA GLU A 285 -22.80 -0.57 2.07
C GLU A 285 -21.34 -0.16 2.20
N VAL A 286 -20.41 -0.99 1.75
CA VAL A 286 -18.98 -0.63 1.77
C VAL A 286 -18.68 0.56 0.85
N ILE A 287 -19.29 0.61 -0.34
CA ILE A 287 -19.17 1.75 -1.26
C ILE A 287 -19.71 3.03 -0.58
N ARG A 288 -20.86 2.94 0.08
CA ARG A 288 -21.48 4.06 0.80
C ARG A 288 -20.58 4.59 1.92
N ARG A 289 -20.03 3.70 2.75
CA ARG A 289 -19.10 4.07 3.82
C ARG A 289 -17.85 4.77 3.25
N HIS A 290 -17.27 4.23 2.18
CA HIS A 290 -16.12 4.84 1.50
C HIS A 290 -16.47 6.22 0.95
N LEU A 291 -17.64 6.38 0.31
CA LEU A 291 -18.13 7.67 -0.16
C LEU A 291 -18.26 8.70 0.96
N LEU A 292 -18.97 8.33 2.04
CA LEU A 292 -19.24 9.24 3.15
C LEU A 292 -17.94 9.69 3.83
N GLY A 293 -17.01 8.78 4.08
CA GLY A 293 -15.71 9.11 4.65
C GLY A 293 -14.88 10.04 3.74
N LEU A 294 -14.87 9.80 2.41
CA LEU A 294 -14.21 10.71 1.48
C LEU A 294 -14.88 12.10 1.44
N CYS A 295 -16.20 12.16 1.57
CA CYS A 295 -16.92 13.43 1.59
C CYS A 295 -16.69 14.19 2.90
N GLU A 296 -16.54 13.50 4.01
CA GLU A 296 -16.14 14.08 5.29
C GLU A 296 -14.72 14.68 5.21
N ASP A 297 -13.79 13.95 4.58
CA ASP A 297 -12.39 14.39 4.46
C ASP A 297 -12.17 15.53 3.48
N LEU A 298 -12.89 15.54 2.36
CA LEU A 298 -12.61 16.38 1.20
C LEU A 298 -13.72 17.38 0.85
N GLY A 299 -14.84 17.30 1.56
CA GLY A 299 -16.10 17.95 1.19
C GLY A 299 -16.84 17.19 0.09
N GLU A 300 -18.16 17.29 0.07
CA GLU A 300 -19.05 16.51 -0.81
C GLU A 300 -18.63 16.54 -2.28
N LYS A 301 -18.45 17.75 -2.83
CA LYS A 301 -18.11 17.92 -4.26
C LYS A 301 -16.84 17.18 -4.67
N THR A 302 -15.82 17.18 -3.84
CA THR A 302 -14.53 16.53 -4.13
C THR A 302 -14.64 15.05 -3.84
N GLY A 303 -15.21 14.65 -2.71
CA GLY A 303 -15.37 13.27 -2.29
C GLY A 303 -16.17 12.45 -3.29
N VAL A 304 -17.33 12.96 -3.73
CA VAL A 304 -18.16 12.30 -4.77
C VAL A 304 -17.37 12.14 -6.07
N LYS A 305 -16.64 13.17 -6.49
CA LYS A 305 -15.85 13.10 -7.73
C LYS A 305 -14.72 12.05 -7.64
N GLU A 306 -14.00 11.98 -6.53
CA GLU A 306 -12.93 11.02 -6.32
C GLU A 306 -13.48 9.59 -6.18
N MET A 307 -14.62 9.44 -5.52
CA MET A 307 -15.27 8.15 -5.36
C MET A 307 -15.67 7.49 -6.69
N ARG A 308 -15.87 8.24 -7.76
CA ARG A 308 -16.21 7.69 -9.09
C ARG A 308 -15.20 6.64 -9.55
N SER A 309 -13.89 6.91 -9.43
CA SER A 309 -12.86 5.95 -9.81
C SER A 309 -12.89 4.69 -8.94
N GLN A 310 -13.16 4.85 -7.65
CA GLN A 310 -13.29 3.74 -6.70
C GLN A 310 -14.54 2.89 -7.00
N ILE A 311 -15.70 3.52 -7.23
CA ILE A 311 -16.93 2.83 -7.62
C ILE A 311 -16.71 1.98 -8.88
N ALA A 312 -15.97 2.52 -9.86
CA ALA A 312 -15.65 1.78 -11.07
C ALA A 312 -14.88 0.48 -10.78
N CYS A 313 -14.03 0.47 -9.75
CA CYS A 313 -13.31 -0.71 -9.29
C CYS A 313 -14.22 -1.67 -8.53
N TYR A 314 -15.03 -1.19 -7.59
CA TYR A 314 -15.99 -2.01 -6.83
C TYR A 314 -16.99 -2.75 -7.71
N LEU A 315 -17.44 -2.13 -8.80
CA LEU A 315 -18.44 -2.69 -9.71
C LEU A 315 -17.83 -3.44 -10.91
N LYS A 316 -16.50 -3.62 -10.93
CA LYS A 316 -15.81 -4.33 -12.02
C LYS A 316 -16.24 -5.80 -12.07
N GLY A 317 -16.60 -6.28 -13.27
CA GLY A 317 -16.96 -7.68 -13.52
C GLY A 317 -18.33 -8.12 -13.01
N GLY A 318 -19.12 -7.23 -12.40
CA GLY A 318 -20.47 -7.55 -11.95
C GLY A 318 -21.45 -7.73 -13.11
N ARG A 319 -22.33 -8.77 -13.06
CA ARG A 319 -23.40 -8.95 -14.03
C ARG A 319 -24.40 -7.80 -13.96
N GLY A 320 -24.81 -7.24 -15.10
CA GLY A 320 -25.83 -6.18 -15.17
C GLY A 320 -25.41 -4.84 -14.55
N THR A 321 -24.13 -4.63 -14.20
CA THR A 321 -23.68 -3.41 -13.53
C THR A 321 -23.33 -2.26 -14.47
N ALA A 322 -23.28 -2.47 -15.77
CA ALA A 322 -22.78 -1.47 -16.73
C ALA A 322 -23.61 -0.18 -16.73
N GLU A 323 -24.94 -0.28 -16.73
CA GLU A 323 -25.83 0.88 -16.74
C GLU A 323 -25.72 1.68 -15.45
N ILE A 324 -25.87 1.02 -14.30
CA ILE A 324 -25.81 1.69 -13.00
C ILE A 324 -24.42 2.30 -12.74
N LYS A 325 -23.35 1.63 -13.18
CA LYS A 325 -22.00 2.17 -13.13
C LYS A 325 -21.89 3.46 -13.94
N ASN A 326 -22.44 3.51 -15.17
CA ASN A 326 -22.42 4.72 -15.99
C ASN A 326 -23.14 5.88 -15.31
N ARG A 327 -24.29 5.63 -14.68
CA ARG A 327 -25.04 6.64 -13.93
C ARG A 327 -24.26 7.11 -12.69
N LEU A 328 -23.66 6.21 -11.93
CA LEU A 328 -22.79 6.53 -10.78
C LEU A 328 -21.57 7.37 -11.17
N MET A 329 -21.00 7.18 -12.37
CA MET A 329 -19.89 8.00 -12.88
C MET A 329 -20.29 9.44 -13.19
N THR A 330 -21.58 9.76 -13.27
CA THR A 330 -22.09 11.11 -13.53
C THR A 330 -22.75 11.77 -12.32
N ALA A 331 -23.01 11.02 -11.25
CA ALA A 331 -23.58 11.54 -10.01
C ALA A 331 -22.67 12.60 -9.37
N ASN A 332 -23.25 13.67 -8.81
CA ASN A 332 -22.52 14.83 -8.29
C ASN A 332 -22.77 15.08 -6.79
N THR A 333 -23.77 14.45 -6.20
CA THR A 333 -24.19 14.61 -4.82
C THR A 333 -24.27 13.27 -4.10
N ILE A 334 -24.15 13.27 -2.77
CA ILE A 334 -24.32 12.07 -1.94
C ILE A 334 -25.70 11.44 -2.18
N PRO A 335 -26.84 12.18 -2.14
CA PRO A 335 -28.15 11.58 -2.36
C PRO A 335 -28.30 10.89 -3.73
N GLU A 336 -27.71 11.46 -4.80
CA GLU A 336 -27.72 10.82 -6.12
C GLU A 336 -26.97 9.48 -6.11
N VAL A 337 -25.82 9.41 -5.46
CA VAL A 337 -25.05 8.16 -5.35
C VAL A 337 -25.81 7.14 -4.48
N GLU A 338 -26.36 7.55 -3.35
CA GLU A 338 -27.11 6.67 -2.43
C GLU A 338 -28.32 6.05 -3.12
N ALA A 339 -29.12 6.82 -3.85
CA ALA A 339 -30.27 6.30 -4.59
C ALA A 339 -29.85 5.24 -5.63
N LEU A 340 -28.70 5.45 -6.30
CA LEU A 340 -28.16 4.48 -7.26
C LEU A 340 -27.60 3.22 -6.59
N LEU A 341 -27.05 3.35 -5.38
CA LEU A 341 -26.57 2.21 -4.59
C LEU A 341 -27.74 1.37 -4.06
N GLU A 342 -28.86 1.99 -3.68
CA GLU A 342 -30.10 1.28 -3.30
C GLU A 342 -30.68 0.50 -4.48
N GLU A 343 -30.72 1.10 -5.67
CA GLU A 343 -31.12 0.42 -6.90
C GLU A 343 -30.18 -0.77 -7.21
N TYR A 344 -28.88 -0.58 -7.08
CA TYR A 344 -27.88 -1.65 -7.25
C TYR A 344 -28.08 -2.80 -6.27
N ALA A 345 -28.30 -2.48 -4.98
CA ALA A 345 -28.49 -3.47 -3.92
C ALA A 345 -29.78 -4.28 -4.07
N SER A 346 -30.82 -3.67 -4.66
CA SER A 346 -32.15 -4.27 -4.84
C SER A 346 -32.28 -5.06 -6.16
N ALA A 347 -31.32 -4.92 -7.08
CA ALA A 347 -31.36 -5.65 -8.36
C ALA A 347 -30.97 -7.12 -8.14
N GLU A 348 -31.73 -8.06 -8.74
CA GLU A 348 -31.49 -9.51 -8.70
C GLU A 348 -30.25 -9.96 -9.51
#